data_b96b81e58ef36a306a8967bfb03bc093
#
_entry.id   b96b81e58ef36a306a8967bfb03bc093
#
_cell.length_a   1.000
_cell.length_b   1.000
_cell.length_c   1.000
_cell.angle_alpha   90.00
_cell.angle_beta   90.00
_cell.angle_gamma   90.00
#
_symmetry.space_group_name_H-M   'P 1'
#
loop_
_entity.id
_entity.type
_entity.pdbx_description
1 polymer ?
#
loop_
_entity_poly.entity_id
_entity_poly.type
_entity_poly.pdbx_seq_one_letter_code
_entity_poly.pdbx_strand_id
1 'polypeptide(L)'
;MKPMENGQLVVSQSALPPVWACVLIGGRSSRMGQPKHLLKDRSGITWLERTVRLLRPFVTGMVLSGGGEVPESLNDLIRLPDIPGVAGPLSGILAAMRWQPSVSWLLVACDMPDITADAVRWLLSRRRPGVWGTVPRLREDGPVEPLLAHYDFRCAPLFEDLLRTGCLRIGMVAGNPKVETPLVPEPMRASWRNVNTVEELQAESKERNV
;
A
#
# COMPACT_ATOMS: atom_id res chain seq x y z
N MET A 1 -30.48 49.25 -12.19
CA MET A 1 -30.74 47.85 -11.73
C MET A 1 -29.90 46.96 -12.61
N LYS A 2 -28.71 46.52 -12.10
CA LYS A 2 -27.79 45.63 -12.85
C LYS A 2 -28.15 44.18 -12.50
N PRO A 3 -28.09 43.25 -13.47
CA PRO A 3 -28.38 41.84 -13.20
C PRO A 3 -27.26 41.22 -12.39
N MET A 4 -27.62 40.40 -11.39
CA MET A 4 -26.73 39.59 -10.59
C MET A 4 -26.23 38.40 -11.43
N GLU A 5 -24.91 38.31 -11.61
CA GLU A 5 -24.28 37.15 -12.20
C GLU A 5 -24.35 35.97 -11.23
N ASN A 6 -24.82 34.84 -11.75
CA ASN A 6 -24.85 33.56 -11.04
C ASN A 6 -23.44 33.11 -10.68
N GLY A 7 -23.10 33.21 -9.41
CA GLY A 7 -21.90 32.62 -8.84
C GLY A 7 -22.03 31.09 -8.77
N GLN A 8 -21.79 30.40 -9.89
CA GLN A 8 -21.49 28.99 -9.84
C GLN A 8 -20.12 28.83 -9.20
N LEU A 9 -20.09 28.23 -7.99
CA LEU A 9 -18.88 27.69 -7.39
C LEU A 9 -18.31 26.65 -8.36
N VAL A 10 -17.31 27.07 -9.15
CA VAL A 10 -16.48 26.14 -9.92
C VAL A 10 -15.67 25.36 -8.90
N VAL A 11 -16.20 24.22 -8.45
CA VAL A 11 -15.43 23.24 -7.69
C VAL A 11 -14.31 22.78 -8.63
N SER A 12 -13.11 23.24 -8.35
CA SER A 12 -11.90 22.83 -9.06
C SER A 12 -11.76 21.30 -8.95
N GLN A 13 -12.22 20.57 -9.96
CA GLN A 13 -12.18 19.09 -10.03
C GLN A 13 -10.78 18.53 -10.33
N SER A 14 -9.72 19.34 -10.27
CA SER A 14 -8.39 18.95 -10.77
C SER A 14 -7.36 18.60 -9.69
N ALA A 15 -7.60 18.85 -8.42
CA ALA A 15 -6.64 18.52 -7.37
C ALA A 15 -6.75 17.04 -7.00
N LEU A 16 -5.64 16.30 -7.16
CA LEU A 16 -5.56 14.93 -6.67
C LEU A 16 -5.61 14.92 -5.13
N PRO A 17 -6.32 13.96 -4.50
CA PRO A 17 -6.37 13.87 -3.05
C PRO A 17 -4.99 13.65 -2.46
N PRO A 18 -4.74 14.06 -1.20
CA PRO A 18 -3.48 13.78 -0.53
C PRO A 18 -3.24 12.27 -0.44
N VAL A 19 -1.98 11.86 -0.45
CA VAL A 19 -1.60 10.44 -0.33
C VAL A 19 -1.28 10.14 1.13
N TRP A 20 -1.90 9.09 1.64
CA TRP A 20 -1.54 8.47 2.90
C TRP A 20 -0.98 7.07 2.65
N ALA A 21 -0.07 6.60 3.50
CA ALA A 21 0.37 5.22 3.46
C ALA A 21 -0.42 4.35 4.44
N CYS A 22 -0.83 3.17 3.99
CA CYS A 22 -1.31 2.09 4.83
C CYS A 22 -0.27 0.97 4.80
N VAL A 23 0.50 0.85 5.88
CA VAL A 23 1.47 -0.22 6.02
C VAL A 23 0.81 -1.40 6.73
N LEU A 24 0.70 -2.50 6.02
CA LEU A 24 0.13 -3.73 6.56
C LEU A 24 1.16 -4.41 7.45
N ILE A 25 0.85 -4.49 8.74
CA ILE A 25 1.61 -5.25 9.73
C ILE A 25 0.76 -6.44 10.16
N GLY A 26 1.39 -7.59 10.33
CA GLY A 26 0.65 -8.79 10.71
C GLY A 26 0.59 -9.81 9.58
N GLY A 27 -0.08 -10.87 9.86
CA GLY A 27 -0.07 -12.10 9.08
C GLY A 27 0.45 -13.25 9.95
N ARG A 28 -0.06 -14.46 9.71
CA ARG A 28 0.41 -15.65 10.42
C ARG A 28 1.82 -16.01 9.93
N SER A 29 2.85 -15.34 10.50
CA SER A 29 4.28 -15.67 10.28
C SER A 29 4.65 -17.00 10.95
N SER A 30 3.76 -17.99 10.95
CA SER A 30 3.92 -19.26 11.64
C SER A 30 5.18 -20.04 11.19
N ARG A 31 5.71 -19.72 10.03
CA ARG A 31 6.91 -20.38 9.47
C ARG A 31 8.23 -19.70 9.85
N MET A 32 8.19 -18.46 10.35
CA MET A 32 9.39 -17.67 10.66
C MET A 32 9.66 -17.51 12.16
N GLY A 33 8.80 -18.07 13.04
CA GLY A 33 8.96 -18.03 14.50
C GLY A 33 8.79 -16.64 15.14
N GLN A 34 8.84 -15.58 14.34
CA GLN A 34 8.63 -14.19 14.78
C GLN A 34 7.91 -13.36 13.70
N PRO A 35 7.26 -12.25 14.09
CA PRO A 35 6.61 -11.35 13.14
C PRO A 35 7.61 -10.75 12.13
N LYS A 36 7.33 -10.88 10.83
CA LYS A 36 8.23 -10.43 9.76
C LYS A 36 8.57 -8.94 9.86
N HIS A 37 7.61 -8.11 10.23
CA HIS A 37 7.81 -6.67 10.35
C HIS A 37 8.81 -6.27 11.44
N LEU A 38 9.11 -7.17 12.41
CA LEU A 38 10.11 -6.98 13.46
C LEU A 38 11.48 -7.56 13.08
N LEU A 39 11.63 -8.22 11.94
CA LEU A 39 12.94 -8.67 11.46
C LEU A 39 13.85 -7.47 11.27
N LYS A 40 15.08 -7.58 11.77
CA LYS A 40 16.08 -6.52 11.71
C LYS A 40 16.99 -6.73 10.51
N ASP A 41 17.35 -5.64 9.86
CA ASP A 41 18.44 -5.62 8.90
C ASP A 41 19.81 -5.59 9.60
N ARG A 42 20.89 -5.50 8.82
CA ARG A 42 22.27 -5.47 9.35
C ARG A 42 22.57 -4.23 10.21
N SER A 43 21.79 -3.17 10.07
CA SER A 43 21.92 -1.94 10.89
C SER A 43 21.14 -2.02 12.20
N GLY A 44 20.45 -3.15 12.45
CA GLY A 44 19.60 -3.34 13.62
C GLY A 44 18.23 -2.69 13.53
N ILE A 45 17.87 -2.12 12.38
CA ILE A 45 16.59 -1.45 12.12
C ILE A 45 15.59 -2.49 11.65
N THR A 46 14.36 -2.46 12.18
CA THR A 46 13.31 -3.37 11.74
C THR A 46 12.85 -3.06 10.32
N TRP A 47 12.33 -4.05 9.62
CA TRP A 47 11.75 -3.86 8.29
C TRP A 47 10.62 -2.83 8.32
N LEU A 48 9.82 -2.83 9.38
CA LEU A 48 8.77 -1.84 9.56
C LEU A 48 9.34 -0.42 9.66
N GLU A 49 10.35 -0.20 10.51
CA GLU A 49 10.99 1.11 10.64
C GLU A 49 11.60 1.58 9.33
N ARG A 50 12.24 0.68 8.60
CA ARG A 50 12.82 0.98 7.29
C ARG A 50 11.73 1.37 6.29
N THR A 51 10.64 0.62 6.20
CA THR A 51 9.50 0.91 5.33
C THR A 51 8.89 2.27 5.68
N VAL A 52 8.65 2.55 6.95
CA VAL A 52 8.12 3.85 7.42
C VAL A 52 9.06 5.00 7.04
N ARG A 53 10.36 4.88 7.29
CA ARG A 53 11.35 5.91 6.92
C ARG A 53 11.36 6.18 5.42
N LEU A 54 11.30 5.11 4.61
CA LEU A 54 11.26 5.21 3.15
C LEU A 54 10.03 5.96 2.66
N LEU A 55 8.86 5.70 3.24
CA LEU A 55 7.58 6.23 2.77
C LEU A 55 7.31 7.66 3.24
N ARG A 56 7.84 8.09 4.39
CA ARG A 56 7.58 9.42 4.98
C ARG A 56 7.70 10.59 3.99
N PRO A 57 8.71 10.66 3.09
CA PRO A 57 8.83 11.79 2.14
C PRO A 57 7.76 11.83 1.03
N PHE A 58 6.99 10.77 0.85
CA PHE A 58 6.05 10.63 -0.26
C PHE A 58 4.57 10.79 0.15
N VAL A 59 4.29 10.85 1.45
CA VAL A 59 2.93 10.80 1.98
C VAL A 59 2.67 11.90 2.99
N THR A 60 1.43 12.36 3.07
CA THR A 60 1.02 13.39 4.05
C THR A 60 0.62 12.81 5.40
N GLY A 61 0.40 11.51 5.47
CA GLY A 61 0.10 10.78 6.68
C GLY A 61 0.33 9.28 6.50
N MET A 62 0.32 8.53 7.60
CA MET A 62 0.59 7.11 7.59
C MET A 62 -0.18 6.41 8.70
N VAL A 63 -0.66 5.21 8.41
CA VAL A 63 -1.25 4.30 9.40
C VAL A 63 -0.59 2.93 9.33
N LEU A 64 -0.53 2.26 10.47
CA LEU A 64 -0.19 0.85 10.56
C LEU A 64 -1.48 0.06 10.71
N SER A 65 -1.74 -0.90 9.83
CA SER A 65 -2.94 -1.72 9.90
C SER A 65 -2.61 -3.18 10.16
N GLY A 66 -3.28 -3.75 11.16
CA GLY A 66 -3.08 -5.11 11.64
C GLY A 66 -2.66 -5.18 13.09
N GLY A 67 -2.64 -6.40 13.63
CA GLY A 67 -2.23 -6.70 14.99
C GLY A 67 -0.74 -6.97 15.12
N GLY A 68 -0.23 -6.86 16.35
CA GLY A 68 1.15 -7.20 16.70
C GLY A 68 1.91 -6.07 17.39
N GLU A 69 3.10 -6.39 17.85
CA GLU A 69 4.01 -5.41 18.45
C GLU A 69 4.54 -4.45 17.40
N VAL A 70 4.81 -3.22 17.82
CA VAL A 70 5.39 -2.17 16.98
C VAL A 70 6.58 -1.59 17.73
N PRO A 71 7.72 -1.33 17.06
CA PRO A 71 8.86 -0.66 17.69
C PRO A 71 8.47 0.66 18.34
N GLU A 72 9.04 0.96 19.51
CA GLU A 72 8.74 2.20 20.26
C GLU A 72 8.94 3.47 19.42
N SER A 73 9.90 3.46 18.51
CA SER A 73 10.19 4.55 17.57
C SER A 73 9.02 4.89 16.63
N LEU A 74 7.99 4.04 16.57
CA LEU A 74 6.82 4.20 15.71
C LEU A 74 5.49 4.31 16.50
N ASN A 75 5.57 4.53 17.81
CA ASN A 75 4.38 4.67 18.66
C ASN A 75 3.55 5.94 18.35
N ASP A 76 4.12 6.89 17.62
CA ASP A 76 3.44 8.09 17.12
C ASP A 76 2.49 7.80 15.94
N LEU A 77 2.60 6.65 15.31
CA LEU A 77 1.77 6.29 14.17
C LEU A 77 0.39 5.76 14.61
N ILE A 78 -0.61 6.16 13.84
CA ILE A 78 -1.99 5.69 14.02
C ILE A 78 -2.04 4.19 13.73
N ARG A 79 -2.64 3.44 14.64
CA ARG A 79 -2.84 1.99 14.51
C ARG A 79 -4.30 1.69 14.24
N LEU A 80 -4.57 0.98 13.16
CA LEU A 80 -5.90 0.52 12.79
C LEU A 80 -6.01 -0.98 13.04
N PRO A 81 -6.96 -1.43 13.85
CA PRO A 81 -7.17 -2.85 14.05
C PRO A 81 -7.72 -3.52 12.78
N ASP A 82 -7.53 -4.82 12.68
CA ASP A 82 -8.19 -5.63 11.67
C ASP A 82 -9.70 -5.59 11.83
N ILE A 83 -10.41 -5.62 10.70
CA ILE A 83 -11.88 -5.71 10.71
C ILE A 83 -12.26 -7.12 11.15
N PRO A 84 -13.11 -7.28 12.19
CA PRO A 84 -13.53 -8.60 12.65
C PRO A 84 -14.12 -9.45 11.53
N GLY A 85 -13.64 -10.69 11.41
CA GLY A 85 -14.11 -11.62 10.40
C GLY A 85 -13.54 -11.43 8.98
N VAL A 86 -12.69 -10.42 8.76
CA VAL A 86 -12.05 -10.16 7.46
C VAL A 86 -10.57 -10.51 7.54
N ALA A 87 -10.15 -11.50 6.76
CA ALA A 87 -8.76 -11.92 6.75
C ALA A 87 -7.93 -11.22 5.65
N GLY A 88 -6.62 -11.10 5.91
CA GLY A 88 -5.64 -10.67 4.93
C GLY A 88 -5.68 -9.17 4.58
N PRO A 89 -5.06 -8.78 3.46
CA PRO A 89 -4.88 -7.38 3.08
C PRO A 89 -6.18 -6.58 2.92
N LEU A 90 -7.29 -7.26 2.61
CA LEU A 90 -8.60 -6.63 2.48
C LEU A 90 -9.05 -5.96 3.79
N SER A 91 -8.77 -6.59 4.94
CA SER A 91 -9.04 -5.99 6.25
C SER A 91 -8.34 -4.65 6.41
N GLY A 92 -7.04 -4.62 6.12
CA GLY A 92 -6.23 -3.42 6.31
C GLY A 92 -6.63 -2.25 5.42
N ILE A 93 -6.84 -2.49 4.12
CA ILE A 93 -7.21 -1.40 3.19
C ILE A 93 -8.61 -0.87 3.48
N LEU A 94 -9.56 -1.73 3.83
CA LEU A 94 -10.90 -1.31 4.22
C LEU A 94 -10.89 -0.51 5.53
N ALA A 95 -10.12 -0.95 6.54
CA ALA A 95 -9.96 -0.20 7.79
C ALA A 95 -9.42 1.21 7.50
N ALA A 96 -8.40 1.33 6.66
CA ALA A 96 -7.82 2.60 6.27
C ALA A 96 -8.82 3.50 5.52
N MET A 97 -9.50 2.98 4.50
CA MET A 97 -10.46 3.73 3.70
C MET A 97 -11.69 4.19 4.49
N ARG A 98 -12.17 3.36 5.43
CA ARG A 98 -13.27 3.72 6.32
C ARG A 98 -12.86 4.77 7.34
N TRP A 99 -11.63 4.68 7.87
CA TRP A 99 -11.10 5.63 8.84
C TRP A 99 -10.84 7.02 8.22
N GLN A 100 -10.29 7.09 7.01
CA GLN A 100 -10.05 8.35 6.30
C GLN A 100 -10.52 8.25 4.83
N PRO A 101 -11.80 8.58 4.58
CA PRO A 101 -12.44 8.34 3.28
C PRO A 101 -12.16 9.41 2.22
N SER A 102 -11.37 10.44 2.53
CA SER A 102 -11.12 11.58 1.63
C SER A 102 -9.70 11.63 1.06
N VAL A 103 -8.87 10.63 1.36
CA VAL A 103 -7.48 10.54 0.90
C VAL A 103 -7.28 9.38 -0.07
N SER A 104 -6.18 9.40 -0.79
CA SER A 104 -5.73 8.23 -1.53
C SER A 104 -4.70 7.44 -0.73
N TRP A 105 -4.60 6.16 -0.98
CA TRP A 105 -3.82 5.23 -0.20
C TRP A 105 -2.68 4.60 -0.99
N LEU A 106 -1.47 4.70 -0.49
CA LEU A 106 -0.36 3.85 -0.87
C LEU A 106 -0.36 2.64 0.07
N LEU A 107 -0.82 1.49 -0.44
CA LEU A 107 -0.86 0.24 0.32
C LEU A 107 0.48 -0.47 0.19
N VAL A 108 1.08 -0.83 1.31
CA VAL A 108 2.40 -1.48 1.36
C VAL A 108 2.37 -2.62 2.38
N ALA A 109 2.89 -3.79 2.01
CA ALA A 109 3.12 -4.87 2.96
C ALA A 109 4.51 -4.75 3.60
N CYS A 110 4.62 -5.09 4.87
CA CYS A 110 5.88 -4.99 5.62
C CYS A 110 6.93 -6.05 5.23
N ASP A 111 6.56 -7.06 4.44
CA ASP A 111 7.43 -8.15 3.99
C ASP A 111 8.08 -7.93 2.62
N MET A 112 8.18 -6.68 2.21
CA MET A 112 8.80 -6.22 0.96
C MET A 112 10.10 -5.46 1.26
N PRO A 113 11.22 -6.14 1.55
CA PRO A 113 12.45 -5.50 2.02
C PRO A 113 13.19 -4.69 0.96
N ASP A 114 12.88 -4.89 -0.32
CA ASP A 114 13.57 -4.26 -1.44
C ASP A 114 12.86 -3.04 -2.03
N ILE A 115 11.84 -2.52 -1.34
CA ILE A 115 11.18 -1.28 -1.77
C ILE A 115 12.21 -0.16 -1.87
N THR A 116 12.18 0.58 -2.99
CA THR A 116 13.04 1.73 -3.23
C THR A 116 12.22 3.01 -3.37
N ALA A 117 12.87 4.15 -3.11
CA ALA A 117 12.28 5.47 -3.31
C ALA A 117 11.84 5.70 -4.77
N ASP A 118 12.61 5.16 -5.72
CA ASP A 118 12.30 5.29 -7.16
C ASP A 118 11.06 4.48 -7.55
N ALA A 119 10.86 3.30 -6.98
CA ALA A 119 9.65 2.51 -7.18
C ALA A 119 8.41 3.24 -6.64
N VAL A 120 8.49 3.83 -5.44
CA VAL A 120 7.41 4.63 -4.85
C VAL A 120 7.12 5.87 -5.72
N ARG A 121 8.15 6.58 -6.13
CA ARG A 121 8.03 7.77 -7.01
C ARG A 121 7.39 7.41 -8.34
N TRP A 122 7.84 6.33 -8.97
CA TRP A 122 7.27 5.84 -10.22
C TRP A 122 5.80 5.48 -10.05
N LEU A 123 5.43 4.76 -9.01
CA LEU A 123 4.04 4.38 -8.75
C LEU A 123 3.15 5.62 -8.57
N LEU A 124 3.57 6.57 -7.75
CA LEU A 124 2.80 7.78 -7.47
C LEU A 124 2.75 8.76 -8.66
N SER A 125 3.72 8.70 -9.59
CA SER A 125 3.69 9.50 -10.83
C SER A 125 2.58 9.08 -11.81
N ARG A 126 1.96 7.90 -11.60
CA ARG A 126 0.84 7.42 -12.41
C ARG A 126 -0.51 8.01 -11.99
N ARG A 127 -0.55 8.71 -10.88
CA ARG A 127 -1.77 9.35 -10.41
C ARG A 127 -2.20 10.46 -11.36
N ARG A 128 -3.47 10.42 -11.80
CA ARG A 128 -4.07 11.44 -12.64
C ARG A 128 -5.58 11.48 -12.50
N PRO A 129 -6.25 12.59 -12.83
CA PRO A 129 -7.70 12.65 -12.83
C PRO A 129 -8.32 11.53 -13.67
N GLY A 130 -9.37 10.90 -13.15
CA GLY A 130 -10.05 9.79 -13.82
C GLY A 130 -9.51 8.41 -13.52
N VAL A 131 -8.27 8.27 -13.00
CA VAL A 131 -7.69 7.01 -12.53
C VAL A 131 -7.97 6.85 -11.04
N TRP A 132 -8.55 5.71 -10.67
CA TRP A 132 -8.89 5.39 -9.29
C TRP A 132 -7.83 4.56 -8.59
N GLY A 133 -7.03 3.81 -9.34
CA GLY A 133 -5.98 2.99 -8.77
C GLY A 133 -4.88 2.69 -9.76
N THR A 134 -3.70 2.41 -9.23
CA THR A 134 -2.55 1.91 -9.98
C THR A 134 -2.06 0.66 -9.29
N VAL A 135 -2.32 -0.49 -9.90
CA VAL A 135 -1.98 -1.82 -9.40
C VAL A 135 -1.05 -2.48 -10.42
N PRO A 136 0.27 -2.41 -10.22
CA PRO A 136 1.23 -2.78 -11.27
C PRO A 136 1.27 -4.27 -11.57
N ARG A 137 1.98 -4.61 -12.66
CA ARG A 137 2.35 -5.99 -13.03
C ARG A 137 3.85 -6.08 -13.19
N LEU A 138 4.42 -7.23 -12.87
CA LEU A 138 5.85 -7.51 -13.11
C LEU A 138 6.10 -8.09 -14.50
N ARG A 139 5.08 -8.68 -15.12
CA ARG A 139 5.09 -9.25 -16.49
C ARG A 139 3.76 -8.97 -17.17
N GLU A 140 3.75 -8.87 -18.49
CA GLU A 140 2.55 -8.52 -19.26
C GLU A 140 1.39 -9.47 -18.98
N ASP A 141 1.64 -10.77 -18.99
CA ASP A 141 0.63 -11.81 -18.73
C ASP A 141 0.62 -12.27 -17.26
N GLY A 142 1.33 -11.56 -16.38
CA GLY A 142 1.43 -11.91 -14.97
C GLY A 142 0.24 -11.38 -14.13
N PRO A 143 0.12 -11.86 -12.90
CA PRO A 143 -0.84 -11.30 -11.95
C PRO A 143 -0.50 -9.84 -11.64
N VAL A 144 -1.48 -9.12 -11.12
CA VAL A 144 -1.27 -7.78 -10.56
C VAL A 144 -0.64 -7.88 -9.17
N GLU A 145 0.08 -6.82 -8.80
CA GLU A 145 0.79 -6.69 -7.53
C GLU A 145 0.04 -5.68 -6.61
N PRO A 146 -0.91 -6.14 -5.80
CA PRO A 146 -1.80 -5.24 -5.08
C PRO A 146 -1.22 -4.68 -3.77
N LEU A 147 -0.04 -5.13 -3.33
CA LEU A 147 0.53 -4.79 -2.02
C LEU A 147 1.63 -3.72 -2.06
N LEU A 148 2.08 -3.29 -3.19
CA LEU A 148 2.77 -2.02 -3.41
C LEU A 148 2.01 -1.33 -4.53
N ALA A 149 0.88 -0.73 -4.17
CA ALA A 149 -0.10 -0.20 -5.11
C ALA A 149 -0.75 1.08 -4.56
N HIS A 150 -1.26 1.90 -5.47
CA HIS A 150 -1.96 3.14 -5.12
C HIS A 150 -3.46 2.97 -5.38
N TYR A 151 -4.28 3.40 -4.41
CA TYR A 151 -5.73 3.37 -4.47
C TYR A 151 -6.31 4.73 -4.07
N ASP A 152 -7.03 5.37 -4.96
CA ASP A 152 -7.81 6.55 -4.64
C ASP A 152 -9.01 6.17 -3.75
N PHE A 153 -9.53 7.12 -2.96
CA PHE A 153 -10.70 6.87 -2.11
C PHE A 153 -11.90 6.31 -2.89
N ARG A 154 -12.00 6.61 -4.18
CA ARG A 154 -13.04 6.10 -5.08
C ARG A 154 -12.97 4.58 -5.32
N CYS A 155 -11.87 3.93 -4.92
CA CYS A 155 -11.78 2.47 -4.90
C CYS A 155 -12.52 1.83 -3.70
N ALA A 156 -12.92 2.60 -2.68
CA ALA A 156 -13.57 2.04 -1.50
C ALA A 156 -14.80 1.16 -1.84
N PRO A 157 -15.74 1.56 -2.71
CA PRO A 157 -16.85 0.69 -3.10
C PRO A 157 -16.42 -0.64 -3.72
N LEU A 158 -15.30 -0.68 -4.46
CA LEU A 158 -14.78 -1.91 -5.05
C LEU A 158 -14.31 -2.90 -3.98
N PHE A 159 -13.66 -2.42 -2.93
CA PHE A 159 -13.24 -3.25 -1.81
C PHE A 159 -14.42 -3.70 -0.94
N GLU A 160 -15.43 -2.82 -0.75
CA GLU A 160 -16.67 -3.19 -0.05
C GLU A 160 -17.43 -4.29 -0.83
N ASP A 161 -17.43 -4.25 -2.14
CA ASP A 161 -18.02 -5.31 -2.98
C ASP A 161 -17.25 -6.63 -2.84
N LEU A 162 -15.92 -6.60 -2.76
CA LEU A 162 -15.13 -7.80 -2.48
C LEU A 162 -15.52 -8.40 -1.13
N LEU A 163 -15.64 -7.58 -0.09
CA LEU A 163 -16.08 -8.03 1.22
C LEU A 163 -17.47 -8.65 1.15
N ARG A 164 -18.44 -7.97 0.53
CA ARG A 164 -19.83 -8.43 0.40
C ARG A 164 -19.95 -9.75 -0.33
N THR A 165 -19.07 -10.01 -1.31
CA THR A 165 -19.04 -11.26 -2.09
C THR A 165 -18.17 -12.36 -1.48
N GLY A 166 -17.52 -12.09 -0.32
CA GLY A 166 -16.59 -13.03 0.31
C GLY A 166 -15.27 -13.22 -0.45
N CYS A 167 -14.96 -12.37 -1.41
CA CYS A 167 -13.72 -12.42 -2.17
C CYS A 167 -12.60 -11.68 -1.43
N LEU A 168 -11.62 -12.41 -0.90
CA LEU A 168 -10.49 -11.81 -0.18
C LEU A 168 -9.33 -11.36 -1.08
N ARG A 169 -9.41 -11.62 -2.40
CA ARG A 169 -8.35 -11.29 -3.36
C ARG A 169 -8.45 -9.83 -3.80
N ILE A 170 -7.74 -8.93 -3.10
CA ILE A 170 -7.78 -7.49 -3.36
C ILE A 170 -7.33 -7.10 -4.79
N GLY A 171 -6.51 -7.92 -5.44
CA GLY A 171 -6.11 -7.71 -6.83
C GLY A 171 -7.28 -7.72 -7.84
N MET A 172 -8.43 -8.25 -7.46
CA MET A 172 -9.64 -8.26 -8.32
C MET A 172 -10.15 -6.85 -8.68
N VAL A 173 -9.83 -5.84 -7.88
CA VAL A 173 -10.19 -4.44 -8.21
C VAL A 173 -9.53 -3.96 -9.52
N ALA A 174 -8.45 -4.61 -9.95
CA ALA A 174 -7.79 -4.33 -11.22
C ALA A 174 -8.64 -4.64 -12.46
N GLY A 175 -9.74 -5.37 -12.30
CA GLY A 175 -10.74 -5.56 -13.35
C GLY A 175 -11.61 -4.32 -13.64
N ASN A 176 -11.57 -3.31 -12.77
CA ASN A 176 -12.30 -2.07 -13.00
C ASN A 176 -11.57 -1.19 -14.03
N PRO A 177 -12.26 -0.63 -15.05
CA PRO A 177 -11.62 0.17 -16.11
C PRO A 177 -10.99 1.49 -15.61
N LYS A 178 -11.27 1.90 -14.37
CA LYS A 178 -10.65 3.07 -13.72
C LYS A 178 -9.37 2.70 -12.95
N VAL A 179 -9.00 1.42 -12.90
CA VAL A 179 -7.77 0.93 -12.26
C VAL A 179 -6.77 0.53 -13.34
N GLU A 180 -5.61 1.17 -13.33
CA GLU A 180 -4.55 0.90 -14.29
C GLU A 180 -3.60 -0.18 -13.77
N THR A 181 -3.10 -1.00 -14.70
CA THR A 181 -2.17 -2.09 -14.38
C THR A 181 -0.88 -1.95 -15.20
N PRO A 182 -0.07 -0.88 -14.97
CA PRO A 182 1.14 -0.65 -15.75
C PRO A 182 2.20 -1.72 -15.46
N LEU A 183 3.01 -2.03 -16.49
CA LEU A 183 4.18 -2.88 -16.33
C LEU A 183 5.26 -2.13 -15.55
N VAL A 184 5.80 -2.75 -14.50
CA VAL A 184 6.92 -2.21 -13.74
C VAL A 184 8.19 -2.22 -14.58
N PRO A 185 8.92 -1.11 -14.69
CA PRO A 185 10.23 -1.09 -15.33
C PRO A 185 11.19 -2.11 -14.70
N GLU A 186 11.96 -2.81 -15.53
CA GLU A 186 12.81 -3.92 -15.09
C GLU A 186 13.73 -3.58 -13.90
N PRO A 187 14.41 -2.44 -13.85
CA PRO A 187 15.29 -2.10 -12.72
C PRO A 187 14.57 -1.93 -11.38
N MET A 188 13.24 -1.74 -11.40
CA MET A 188 12.43 -1.54 -10.19
C MET A 188 11.70 -2.79 -9.72
N ARG A 189 11.69 -3.88 -10.50
CA ARG A 189 10.88 -5.09 -10.21
C ARG A 189 11.19 -5.73 -8.86
N ALA A 190 12.44 -5.66 -8.43
CA ALA A 190 12.85 -6.16 -7.12
C ALA A 190 12.06 -5.53 -5.96
N SER A 191 11.58 -4.28 -6.11
CA SER A 191 10.79 -3.59 -5.08
C SER A 191 9.45 -4.25 -4.79
N TRP A 192 8.94 -5.10 -5.66
CA TRP A 192 7.71 -5.87 -5.48
C TRP A 192 7.93 -7.29 -4.98
N ARG A 193 9.17 -7.65 -4.64
CA ARG A 193 9.47 -8.97 -4.11
C ARG A 193 9.04 -9.08 -2.64
N ASN A 194 8.25 -10.12 -2.34
CA ASN A 194 7.91 -10.49 -0.97
C ASN A 194 8.90 -11.54 -0.46
N VAL A 195 9.31 -11.43 0.79
CA VAL A 195 10.11 -12.44 1.48
C VAL A 195 9.21 -13.22 2.43
N ASN A 196 9.07 -14.52 2.19
CA ASN A 196 8.12 -15.36 2.91
C ASN A 196 8.77 -16.38 3.84
N THR A 197 10.06 -16.71 3.63
CA THR A 197 10.77 -17.73 4.38
C THR A 197 12.13 -17.23 4.90
N VAL A 198 12.67 -17.95 5.89
CA VAL A 198 14.03 -17.67 6.43
C VAL A 198 15.09 -17.98 5.37
N GLU A 199 14.87 -19.00 4.55
CA GLU A 199 15.77 -19.39 3.47
C GLU A 199 15.88 -18.28 2.41
N GLU A 200 14.75 -17.66 2.01
CA GLU A 200 14.74 -16.50 1.12
C GLU A 200 15.52 -15.33 1.71
N LEU A 201 15.37 -15.07 3.01
CA LEU A 201 16.12 -14.04 3.73
C LEU A 201 17.63 -14.31 3.75
N GLN A 202 18.04 -15.57 3.97
CA GLN A 202 19.43 -15.97 4.00
C GLN A 202 20.09 -15.94 2.60
N ALA A 203 19.35 -16.29 1.55
CA ALA A 203 19.82 -16.20 0.17
C ALA A 203 20.19 -14.76 -0.19
N GLU A 204 19.35 -13.78 0.17
CA GLU A 204 19.64 -12.35 0.01
C GLU A 204 20.93 -11.90 0.69
N SER A 205 21.17 -12.43 1.88
CA SER A 205 22.38 -12.07 2.64
C SER A 205 23.67 -12.55 1.96
N LYS A 206 23.59 -13.58 1.13
CA LYS A 206 24.72 -14.11 0.37
C LYS A 206 24.93 -13.34 -0.95
N GLU A 207 23.86 -13.03 -1.69
CA GLU A 207 23.96 -12.31 -2.97
C GLU A 207 24.43 -10.87 -2.82
N ARG A 208 24.12 -10.21 -1.70
CA ARG A 208 24.61 -8.85 -1.39
C ARG A 208 26.05 -8.79 -0.87
N ASN A 209 26.73 -9.94 -0.72
CA ASN A 209 28.12 -10.04 -0.25
C ASN A 209 29.13 -10.35 -1.38
N VAL A 210 28.68 -10.42 -2.62
CA VAL A 210 29.49 -10.56 -3.83
C VAL A 210 29.49 -9.25 -4.60
#